data_2da99c973872f9db6fcc8a017530612e
#
_entry.id   2da99c973872f9db6fcc8a017530612e
#
_cell.length_a   1.000
_cell.length_b   1.000
_cell.length_c   1.000
_cell.angle_alpha   90.00
_cell.angle_beta   90.00
_cell.angle_gamma   90.00
#
_symmetry.space_group_name_H-M   'P 1'
#
loop_
_entity.id
_entity.type
_entity.pdbx_description
1 polymer ?
#
loop_
_entity_poly.entity_id
_entity_poly.type
_entity_poly.pdbx_seq_one_letter_code
_entity_poly.pdbx_strand_id
1 'polypeptide(L)'
;RLEPQSPTQFQPETVVRSPDPETGEIEVPRGAQTGGPGRVLLDTRFSPGVDASAYGTVQDALAGAGHSVTVAAPADESFEGYQQSLEEYDALVLVEPVQALSAGDREAIQEFTEDGGRVLVLAEPPSVVSGGLLAGPEVVSFGASQLTDSYGMQVGSDKLYNTDETTTDNNFLAVSATPESASSLTTDVERVSYDRGGFVIVPNTNVATPLLPAVEGTRAMKTDRTGTYHTVARNGNFLLVADASFMRDGEVYDADNEVFVSNVLGYLLGAESDEPAGEPATESQGSMALD
;
A
#
# COMPACT_ATOMS: atom_id res chain seq x y z
N ARG A 1 44.04 23.05 -33.26
CA ARG A 1 44.38 21.87 -32.48
C ARG A 1 43.32 21.79 -31.39
N LEU A 2 42.39 20.86 -31.50
CA LEU A 2 41.45 20.51 -30.45
C LEU A 2 42.21 19.62 -29.47
N GLU A 3 42.36 20.07 -28.24
CA GLU A 3 42.87 19.22 -27.17
C GLU A 3 41.84 18.12 -26.90
N PRO A 4 42.27 16.86 -26.80
CA PRO A 4 41.35 15.79 -26.41
C PRO A 4 40.91 16.05 -24.97
N GLN A 5 39.60 16.24 -24.76
CA GLN A 5 39.04 16.21 -23.40
C GLN A 5 39.25 14.81 -22.82
N SER A 6 39.93 14.75 -21.70
CA SER A 6 40.02 13.51 -20.94
C SER A 6 38.60 13.00 -20.62
N PRO A 7 38.28 11.75 -20.89
CA PRO A 7 36.98 11.22 -20.50
C PRO A 7 36.85 11.43 -19.01
N THR A 8 35.71 11.95 -18.59
CA THR A 8 35.35 12.09 -17.19
C THR A 8 35.54 10.69 -16.56
N GLN A 9 36.48 10.57 -15.63
CA GLN A 9 36.81 9.30 -15.05
C GLN A 9 35.57 8.83 -14.26
N PHE A 10 34.92 7.76 -14.75
CA PHE A 10 33.83 7.13 -14.04
C PHE A 10 34.35 6.70 -12.66
N GLN A 11 33.83 7.28 -11.60
CA GLN A 11 34.16 6.93 -10.22
C GLN A 11 33.04 6.03 -9.69
N PRO A 12 33.19 4.70 -9.75
CA PRO A 12 32.18 3.78 -9.29
C PRO A 12 31.86 3.93 -7.79
N GLU A 13 32.80 4.45 -7.01
CA GLU A 13 32.66 4.68 -5.58
C GLU A 13 31.68 5.81 -5.22
N THR A 14 31.33 6.67 -6.17
CA THR A 14 30.31 7.72 -6.00
C THR A 14 28.94 7.30 -6.50
N VAL A 15 28.84 6.18 -7.23
CA VAL A 15 27.59 5.69 -7.82
C VAL A 15 26.94 4.59 -6.97
N VAL A 16 27.71 3.98 -6.07
CA VAL A 16 27.21 2.93 -5.16
C VAL A 16 27.39 3.40 -3.72
N ARG A 17 26.74 4.50 -3.35
CA ARG A 17 26.29 4.61 -1.99
C ARG A 17 24.92 3.92 -1.96
N SER A 18 24.91 2.67 -1.53
CA SER A 18 23.67 2.17 -0.92
C SER A 18 23.30 3.20 0.13
N PRO A 19 22.11 3.77 0.13
CA PRO A 19 21.69 4.58 1.25
C PRO A 19 22.01 3.78 2.53
N ASP A 20 22.51 4.44 3.56
CA ASP A 20 22.65 3.78 4.86
C ASP A 20 21.28 3.16 5.15
N PRO A 21 21.21 1.88 5.54
CA PRO A 21 19.92 1.26 5.79
C PRO A 21 19.20 2.11 6.82
N GLU A 22 18.09 2.70 6.42
CA GLU A 22 17.21 3.38 7.36
C GLU A 22 16.73 2.34 8.35
N THR A 23 16.84 2.63 9.64
CA THR A 23 16.43 1.73 10.70
C THR A 23 15.28 2.37 11.44
N GLY A 24 14.15 1.72 11.44
CA GLY A 24 12.96 2.13 12.16
C GLY A 24 12.43 1.00 13.02
N GLU A 25 11.35 1.24 13.71
CA GLU A 25 10.61 0.25 14.48
C GLU A 25 9.15 0.28 14.00
N ILE A 26 8.63 -0.88 13.61
CA ILE A 26 7.21 -1.03 13.29
C ILE A 26 6.45 -1.14 14.62
N GLU A 27 5.68 -0.12 14.94
CA GLU A 27 4.82 -0.09 16.12
C GLU A 27 3.51 -0.83 15.85
N VAL A 28 3.24 -1.89 16.62
CA VAL A 28 2.03 -2.68 16.50
C VAL A 28 1.23 -2.60 17.80
N PRO A 29 -0.07 -2.23 17.76
CA PRO A 29 -0.94 -2.27 18.93
C PRO A 29 -0.96 -3.67 19.54
N ARG A 30 -0.96 -3.76 20.89
CA ARG A 30 -0.96 -5.08 21.57
C ARG A 30 -2.31 -5.77 21.63
N GLY A 31 -3.38 -5.13 21.20
CA GLY A 31 -4.72 -5.66 21.18
C GLY A 31 -5.46 -5.30 19.91
N ALA A 32 -6.31 -6.20 19.44
CA ALA A 32 -7.26 -5.91 18.38
C ALA A 32 -8.55 -5.30 18.94
N GLN A 33 -9.39 -4.74 18.07
CA GLN A 33 -10.71 -4.19 18.42
C GLN A 33 -11.58 -5.21 19.19
N THR A 34 -11.39 -6.49 18.93
CA THR A 34 -12.08 -7.61 19.61
C THR A 34 -11.65 -7.82 21.07
N GLY A 35 -10.67 -7.07 21.57
CA GLY A 35 -10.22 -7.08 22.96
C GLY A 35 -9.20 -8.16 23.31
N GLY A 36 -8.61 -8.81 22.32
CA GLY A 36 -7.59 -9.85 22.45
C GLY A 36 -6.50 -9.74 21.38
N PRO A 37 -5.62 -10.75 21.25
CA PRO A 37 -4.70 -10.86 20.14
C PRO A 37 -5.45 -10.92 18.80
N GLY A 38 -5.05 -10.10 17.84
CA GLY A 38 -5.62 -10.12 16.50
C GLY A 38 -5.15 -11.35 15.70
N ARG A 39 -5.98 -11.77 14.77
CA ARG A 39 -5.71 -12.87 13.83
C ARG A 39 -5.74 -12.31 12.42
N VAL A 40 -4.60 -12.30 11.77
CA VAL A 40 -4.41 -11.72 10.43
C VAL A 40 -4.19 -12.85 9.42
N LEU A 41 -4.97 -12.86 8.36
CA LEU A 41 -4.77 -13.72 7.19
C LEU A 41 -3.97 -12.97 6.13
N LEU A 42 -2.75 -13.41 5.85
CA LEU A 42 -1.94 -12.95 4.72
C LEU A 42 -2.16 -13.90 3.55
N ASP A 43 -2.83 -13.45 2.50
CA ASP A 43 -3.22 -14.31 1.38
C ASP A 43 -2.43 -14.00 0.11
N THR A 44 -1.62 -14.97 -0.33
CA THR A 44 -0.87 -14.94 -1.59
C THR A 44 -1.40 -15.94 -2.62
N ARG A 45 -2.52 -16.63 -2.36
CA ARG A 45 -3.06 -17.69 -3.25
C ARG A 45 -3.40 -17.20 -4.65
N PHE A 46 -3.81 -15.94 -4.78
CA PHE A 46 -4.13 -15.32 -6.07
C PHE A 46 -2.93 -14.69 -6.76
N SER A 47 -1.73 -14.93 -6.25
CA SER A 47 -0.49 -14.26 -6.61
C SER A 47 0.64 -15.26 -6.86
N PRO A 48 0.50 -16.13 -7.88
CA PRO A 48 1.52 -17.12 -8.17
C PRO A 48 2.86 -16.41 -8.46
N GLY A 49 3.89 -16.75 -7.68
CA GLY A 49 5.21 -16.13 -7.77
C GLY A 49 5.53 -15.10 -6.69
N VAL A 50 4.55 -14.71 -5.88
CA VAL A 50 4.79 -13.91 -4.66
C VAL A 50 5.20 -14.85 -3.53
N ASP A 51 6.34 -14.55 -2.91
CA ASP A 51 6.82 -15.25 -1.71
C ASP A 51 6.39 -14.46 -0.47
N ALA A 52 5.56 -15.06 0.36
CA ALA A 52 5.11 -14.45 1.61
C ALA A 52 6.26 -14.12 2.58
N SER A 53 7.43 -14.76 2.42
CA SER A 53 8.61 -14.44 3.22
C SER A 53 9.17 -13.04 2.94
N ALA A 54 8.83 -12.42 1.82
CA ALA A 54 9.19 -11.04 1.52
C ALA A 54 8.53 -10.01 2.46
N TYR A 55 7.57 -10.44 3.25
CA TYR A 55 6.85 -9.66 4.27
C TYR A 55 7.20 -10.14 5.69
N GLY A 56 8.36 -10.75 5.87
CA GLY A 56 8.83 -11.34 7.12
C GLY A 56 8.89 -10.34 8.25
N THR A 57 9.44 -9.15 8.00
CA THR A 57 9.55 -8.07 8.99
C THR A 57 8.18 -7.67 9.56
N VAL A 58 7.14 -7.56 8.71
CA VAL A 58 5.79 -7.24 9.14
C VAL A 58 5.14 -8.38 9.92
N GLN A 59 5.37 -9.63 9.48
CA GLN A 59 4.90 -10.82 10.19
C GLN A 59 5.54 -10.93 11.58
N ASP A 60 6.85 -10.67 11.69
CA ASP A 60 7.60 -10.69 12.94
C ASP A 60 7.12 -9.57 13.90
N ALA A 61 6.84 -8.38 13.38
CA ALA A 61 6.29 -7.27 14.16
C ALA A 61 4.92 -7.63 14.76
N LEU A 62 4.00 -8.19 13.97
CA LEU A 62 2.70 -8.67 14.43
C LEU A 62 2.85 -9.77 15.49
N ALA A 63 3.70 -10.78 15.25
CA ALA A 63 3.96 -11.86 16.18
C ALA A 63 4.61 -11.37 17.47
N GLY A 64 5.54 -10.42 17.37
CA GLY A 64 6.20 -9.77 18.51
C GLY A 64 5.24 -8.98 19.41
N ALA A 65 4.18 -8.42 18.84
CA ALA A 65 3.09 -7.76 19.58
C ALA A 65 2.06 -8.75 20.15
N GLY A 66 2.16 -10.05 19.84
CA GLY A 66 1.31 -11.12 20.35
C GLY A 66 0.13 -11.49 19.45
N HIS A 67 0.08 -11.00 18.22
CA HIS A 67 -0.92 -11.37 17.22
C HIS A 67 -0.53 -12.65 16.48
N SER A 68 -1.49 -13.28 15.81
CA SER A 68 -1.22 -14.42 14.95
C SER A 68 -1.34 -14.03 13.47
N VAL A 69 -0.40 -14.51 12.67
CA VAL A 69 -0.44 -14.38 11.21
C VAL A 69 -0.55 -15.78 10.61
N THR A 70 -1.59 -15.99 9.82
CA THR A 70 -1.75 -17.19 9.00
C THR A 70 -1.45 -16.82 7.55
N VAL A 71 -0.55 -17.56 6.90
CA VAL A 71 -0.23 -17.38 5.49
C VAL A 71 -0.99 -18.40 4.67
N ALA A 72 -1.83 -17.95 3.74
CA ALA A 72 -2.44 -18.79 2.73
C ALA A 72 -1.66 -18.67 1.40
N ALA A 73 -1.03 -19.76 0.97
CA ALA A 73 -0.22 -19.81 -0.24
C ALA A 73 -0.93 -20.58 -1.38
N PRO A 74 -0.52 -20.40 -2.66
CA PRO A 74 -1.17 -21.05 -3.80
C PRO A 74 -1.25 -22.58 -3.75
N ALA A 75 -0.34 -23.24 -3.01
CA ALA A 75 -0.28 -24.68 -2.85
C ALA A 75 -0.93 -25.18 -1.54
N ASP A 76 -1.56 -24.30 -0.77
CA ASP A 76 -2.18 -24.66 0.50
C ASP A 76 -3.57 -25.29 0.27
N GLU A 77 -3.60 -26.61 0.19
CA GLU A 77 -4.85 -27.39 0.06
C GLU A 77 -5.68 -27.39 1.35
N SER A 78 -5.14 -26.93 2.47
CA SER A 78 -5.85 -26.89 3.75
C SER A 78 -6.79 -25.68 3.89
N PHE A 79 -6.64 -24.68 3.02
CA PHE A 79 -7.50 -23.51 3.03
C PHE A 79 -8.82 -23.78 2.30
N GLU A 80 -9.91 -23.86 3.02
CA GLU A 80 -11.24 -24.23 2.51
C GLU A 80 -11.97 -23.10 1.73
N GLY A 81 -11.36 -21.93 1.59
CA GLY A 81 -11.92 -20.74 0.94
C GLY A 81 -12.44 -19.70 1.94
N TYR A 82 -12.72 -18.49 1.46
CA TYR A 82 -13.09 -17.39 2.33
C TYR A 82 -14.42 -17.58 3.05
N GLN A 83 -15.41 -18.22 2.41
CA GLN A 83 -16.73 -18.46 3.01
C GLN A 83 -16.69 -19.27 4.30
N GLN A 84 -15.70 -20.14 4.47
CA GLN A 84 -15.53 -20.97 5.67
C GLN A 84 -14.50 -20.44 6.64
N SER A 85 -13.59 -19.59 6.18
CA SER A 85 -12.37 -19.28 6.92
C SER A 85 -12.32 -17.85 7.47
N LEU A 86 -12.96 -16.87 6.82
CA LEU A 86 -12.82 -15.47 7.22
C LEU A 86 -13.35 -15.14 8.62
N GLU A 87 -14.36 -15.87 9.10
CA GLU A 87 -14.89 -15.72 10.48
C GLU A 87 -13.83 -15.99 11.57
N GLU A 88 -12.74 -16.70 11.22
CA GLU A 88 -11.65 -16.97 12.15
C GLU A 88 -10.64 -15.84 12.27
N TYR A 89 -10.74 -14.80 11.43
CA TYR A 89 -9.78 -13.71 11.35
C TYR A 89 -10.41 -12.37 11.70
N ASP A 90 -9.57 -11.42 12.11
CA ASP A 90 -9.93 -10.02 12.35
C ASP A 90 -9.56 -9.16 11.14
N ALA A 91 -8.55 -9.59 10.37
CA ALA A 91 -8.09 -8.89 9.19
C ALA A 91 -7.65 -9.84 8.06
N LEU A 92 -7.84 -9.37 6.81
CA LEU A 92 -7.35 -9.99 5.58
C LEU A 92 -6.39 -9.04 4.86
N VAL A 93 -5.20 -9.52 4.53
CA VAL A 93 -4.25 -8.86 3.64
C VAL A 93 -4.16 -9.67 2.34
N LEU A 94 -4.73 -9.14 1.27
CA LEU A 94 -4.69 -9.74 -0.07
C LEU A 94 -3.49 -9.16 -0.83
N VAL A 95 -2.47 -10.00 -1.05
CA VAL A 95 -1.19 -9.56 -1.57
C VAL A 95 -1.11 -9.74 -3.08
N GLU A 96 -0.92 -8.67 -3.82
CA GLU A 96 -0.64 -8.61 -5.26
C GLU A 96 -1.51 -9.57 -6.12
N PRO A 97 -2.83 -9.61 -5.96
CA PRO A 97 -3.66 -10.57 -6.66
C PRO A 97 -3.62 -10.34 -8.18
N VAL A 98 -3.14 -11.34 -8.92
CA VAL A 98 -3.14 -11.34 -10.39
C VAL A 98 -4.17 -12.32 -10.95
N GLN A 99 -4.64 -13.26 -10.15
CA GLN A 99 -5.76 -14.13 -10.50
C GLN A 99 -7.08 -13.52 -10.04
N ALA A 100 -8.13 -13.73 -10.81
CA ALA A 100 -9.45 -13.22 -10.46
C ALA A 100 -10.06 -14.00 -9.29
N LEU A 101 -10.64 -13.26 -8.35
CA LEU A 101 -11.44 -13.84 -7.29
C LEU A 101 -12.76 -14.37 -7.85
N SER A 102 -13.22 -15.51 -7.33
CA SER A 102 -14.55 -16.03 -7.65
C SER A 102 -15.66 -15.10 -7.11
N ALA A 103 -16.89 -15.29 -7.59
CA ALA A 103 -18.02 -14.52 -7.07
C ALA A 103 -18.23 -14.78 -5.56
N GLY A 104 -18.09 -16.04 -5.13
CA GLY A 104 -18.22 -16.42 -3.73
C GLY A 104 -17.14 -15.82 -2.84
N ASP A 105 -15.87 -15.74 -3.33
CA ASP A 105 -14.80 -15.09 -2.57
C ASP A 105 -15.06 -13.60 -2.37
N ARG A 106 -15.55 -12.92 -3.42
CA ARG A 106 -15.87 -11.49 -3.31
C ARG A 106 -17.03 -11.22 -2.36
N GLU A 107 -18.08 -12.05 -2.41
CA GLU A 107 -19.24 -11.98 -1.50
C GLU A 107 -18.78 -12.20 -0.04
N ALA A 108 -17.97 -13.23 0.22
CA ALA A 108 -17.44 -13.48 1.55
C ALA A 108 -16.57 -12.33 2.10
N ILE A 109 -15.75 -11.68 1.25
CA ILE A 109 -14.97 -10.51 1.65
C ILE A 109 -15.89 -9.31 1.95
N GLN A 110 -16.97 -9.12 1.19
CA GLN A 110 -17.94 -8.06 1.46
C GLN A 110 -18.68 -8.28 2.77
N GLU A 111 -19.19 -9.49 3.02
CA GLU A 111 -19.80 -9.87 4.30
C GLU A 111 -18.81 -9.66 5.45
N PHE A 112 -17.56 -10.11 5.30
CA PHE A 112 -16.52 -9.92 6.30
C PHE A 112 -16.29 -8.44 6.67
N THR A 113 -16.29 -7.53 5.69
CA THR A 113 -16.13 -6.09 5.98
C THR A 113 -17.38 -5.47 6.60
N GLU A 114 -18.58 -5.94 6.24
CA GLU A 114 -19.85 -5.53 6.83
C GLU A 114 -19.95 -5.96 8.30
N ASP A 115 -19.38 -7.11 8.63
CA ASP A 115 -19.33 -7.66 10.01
C ASP A 115 -18.19 -7.05 10.85
N GLY A 116 -17.44 -6.09 10.29
CA GLY A 116 -16.41 -5.36 11.00
C GLY A 116 -14.99 -5.85 10.77
N GLY A 117 -14.78 -6.90 10.01
CA GLY A 117 -13.46 -7.35 9.56
C GLY A 117 -12.76 -6.31 8.68
N ARG A 118 -11.45 -6.26 8.73
CA ARG A 118 -10.64 -5.26 8.01
C ARG A 118 -9.89 -5.89 6.85
N VAL A 119 -9.92 -5.23 5.70
CA VAL A 119 -9.29 -5.74 4.47
C VAL A 119 -8.28 -4.74 3.94
N LEU A 120 -7.08 -5.21 3.68
CA LEU A 120 -6.04 -4.52 2.94
C LEU A 120 -5.81 -5.27 1.61
N VAL A 121 -5.89 -4.55 0.52
CA VAL A 121 -5.46 -5.04 -0.79
C VAL A 121 -4.19 -4.31 -1.20
N LEU A 122 -3.11 -5.06 -1.33
CA LEU A 122 -1.85 -4.59 -1.90
C LEU A 122 -1.88 -4.91 -3.40
N ALA A 123 -2.02 -3.89 -4.22
CA ALA A 123 -2.11 -4.05 -5.67
C ALA A 123 -0.77 -3.73 -6.33
N GLU A 124 -0.54 -4.32 -7.50
CA GLU A 124 0.57 -3.95 -8.37
C GLU A 124 0.04 -3.42 -9.71
N PRO A 125 0.64 -2.38 -10.29
CA PRO A 125 0.29 -1.93 -11.62
C PRO A 125 0.67 -2.99 -12.67
N PRO A 126 -0.04 -3.05 -13.81
CA PRO A 126 0.21 -4.05 -14.84
C PRO A 126 1.68 -4.07 -15.29
N SER A 127 2.25 -5.25 -15.36
CA SER A 127 3.62 -5.49 -15.78
C SER A 127 3.69 -6.51 -16.91
N VAL A 128 4.78 -6.46 -17.69
CA VAL A 128 5.07 -7.43 -18.74
C VAL A 128 6.13 -8.38 -18.21
N VAL A 129 5.78 -9.64 -18.12
CA VAL A 129 6.71 -10.72 -17.72
C VAL A 129 7.15 -11.53 -18.92
N SER A 130 8.37 -12.06 -18.89
CA SER A 130 8.86 -12.92 -19.94
C SER A 130 8.28 -14.32 -19.76
N GLY A 131 7.49 -14.79 -20.70
CA GLY A 131 6.84 -16.11 -20.67
C GLY A 131 7.77 -17.30 -20.92
N GLY A 132 9.11 -17.14 -20.76
CA GLY A 132 10.09 -18.19 -21.00
C GLY A 132 10.50 -18.36 -22.48
N LEU A 133 11.33 -19.36 -22.78
CA LEU A 133 12.03 -19.51 -24.07
C LEU A 133 11.08 -19.75 -25.27
N LEU A 134 9.88 -20.20 -25.04
CA LEU A 134 8.89 -20.58 -26.07
C LEU A 134 7.56 -19.82 -25.95
N ALA A 135 7.32 -19.11 -24.86
CA ALA A 135 6.16 -18.27 -24.65
C ALA A 135 6.54 -16.81 -24.86
N GLY A 136 5.72 -16.06 -25.58
CA GLY A 136 5.92 -14.62 -25.76
C GLY A 136 5.76 -13.84 -24.44
N PRO A 137 5.96 -12.53 -24.45
CA PRO A 137 5.73 -11.70 -23.27
C PRO A 137 4.24 -11.79 -22.86
N GLU A 138 4.00 -11.95 -21.57
CA GLU A 138 2.68 -12.00 -20.96
C GLU A 138 2.43 -10.74 -20.14
N VAL A 139 1.23 -10.17 -20.26
CA VAL A 139 0.82 -9.04 -19.43
C VAL A 139 0.16 -9.59 -18.18
N VAL A 140 0.79 -9.37 -17.05
CA VAL A 140 0.22 -9.62 -15.73
C VAL A 140 -0.49 -8.36 -15.27
N SER A 141 -1.74 -8.47 -14.87
CA SER A 141 -2.56 -7.35 -14.44
C SER A 141 -3.27 -7.68 -13.13
N PHE A 142 -3.68 -6.65 -12.43
CA PHE A 142 -4.44 -6.76 -11.19
C PHE A 142 -5.72 -7.60 -11.36
N GLY A 143 -5.85 -8.68 -10.59
CA GLY A 143 -6.93 -9.66 -10.72
C GLY A 143 -8.16 -9.36 -9.87
N ALA A 144 -8.05 -8.53 -8.83
CA ALA A 144 -9.14 -8.25 -7.89
C ALA A 144 -9.99 -7.01 -8.27
N SER A 145 -9.99 -6.59 -9.54
CA SER A 145 -10.68 -5.36 -9.98
C SER A 145 -12.17 -5.37 -9.67
N GLN A 146 -12.87 -6.49 -9.82
CA GLN A 146 -14.30 -6.57 -9.51
C GLN A 146 -14.58 -6.42 -8.01
N LEU A 147 -13.65 -6.81 -7.14
CA LEU A 147 -13.75 -6.57 -5.71
C LEU A 147 -13.58 -5.08 -5.41
N THR A 148 -12.52 -4.45 -5.90
CA THR A 148 -12.26 -3.03 -5.63
C THR A 148 -13.29 -2.10 -6.24
N ASP A 149 -13.86 -2.46 -7.40
CA ASP A 149 -14.98 -1.74 -8.03
C ASP A 149 -16.21 -1.68 -7.10
N SER A 150 -16.50 -2.74 -6.34
CA SER A 150 -17.61 -2.77 -5.39
C SER A 150 -17.43 -1.80 -4.21
N TYR A 151 -16.18 -1.43 -3.92
CA TYR A 151 -15.84 -0.41 -2.92
C TYR A 151 -15.61 0.99 -3.55
N GLY A 152 -15.88 1.16 -4.84
CA GLY A 152 -15.74 2.44 -5.54
C GLY A 152 -14.31 2.84 -5.86
N MET A 153 -13.39 1.87 -5.97
CA MET A 153 -11.97 2.10 -6.21
C MET A 153 -11.46 1.24 -7.37
N GLN A 154 -10.51 1.77 -8.13
CA GLN A 154 -9.88 1.07 -9.25
C GLN A 154 -8.37 1.25 -9.19
N VAL A 155 -7.62 0.24 -9.61
CA VAL A 155 -6.17 0.33 -9.78
C VAL A 155 -5.86 0.91 -11.16
N GLY A 156 -4.97 1.90 -11.21
CA GLY A 156 -4.53 2.49 -12.47
C GLY A 156 -3.78 1.49 -13.35
N SER A 157 -3.90 1.66 -14.66
CA SER A 157 -3.29 0.74 -15.64
C SER A 157 -1.84 1.07 -15.99
N ASP A 158 -1.18 1.95 -15.23
CA ASP A 158 0.16 2.44 -15.52
C ASP A 158 1.00 2.54 -14.25
N LYS A 159 2.32 2.44 -14.41
CA LYS A 159 3.28 2.72 -13.35
C LYS A 159 3.53 4.22 -13.29
N LEU A 160 3.87 4.67 -12.09
CA LEU A 160 4.30 6.03 -11.86
C LEU A 160 5.82 6.15 -11.95
N TYR A 161 6.31 7.34 -12.27
CA TYR A 161 7.70 7.71 -12.17
C TYR A 161 7.84 9.21 -11.87
N ASN A 162 8.96 9.57 -11.29
CA ASN A 162 9.34 10.96 -11.06
C ASN A 162 10.82 11.14 -11.41
N THR A 163 11.18 12.27 -11.99
CA THR A 163 12.56 12.58 -12.37
C THR A 163 13.22 13.60 -11.47
N ASP A 164 12.56 14.01 -10.39
CA ASP A 164 13.14 14.91 -9.42
C ASP A 164 14.06 14.11 -8.47
N GLU A 165 15.36 14.36 -8.60
CA GLU A 165 16.41 13.68 -7.81
C GLU A 165 16.26 13.89 -6.32
N THR A 166 15.59 14.96 -5.88
CA THR A 166 15.38 15.26 -4.45
C THR A 166 14.28 14.40 -3.82
N THR A 167 13.39 13.84 -4.63
CA THR A 167 12.25 13.03 -4.16
C THR A 167 12.41 11.54 -4.45
N THR A 168 13.36 11.16 -5.31
CA THR A 168 13.50 9.78 -5.80
C THR A 168 14.85 9.16 -5.50
N ASP A 169 15.73 9.84 -4.81
CA ASP A 169 17.10 9.39 -4.50
C ASP A 169 17.85 8.84 -5.74
N ASN A 170 17.74 9.57 -6.86
CA ASN A 170 18.25 9.18 -8.18
C ASN A 170 17.62 7.89 -8.79
N ASN A 171 16.58 7.35 -8.19
CA ASN A 171 15.80 6.24 -8.73
C ASN A 171 14.42 6.76 -9.20
N PHE A 172 14.33 7.19 -10.46
CA PHE A 172 13.08 7.74 -11.01
C PHE A 172 11.87 6.80 -10.98
N LEU A 173 12.06 5.53 -10.65
CA LEU A 173 11.00 4.53 -10.44
C LEU A 173 10.58 4.43 -8.96
N ALA A 174 11.38 4.95 -8.04
CA ALA A 174 10.97 5.12 -6.66
C ALA A 174 10.06 6.35 -6.56
N VAL A 175 8.77 6.14 -6.37
CA VAL A 175 7.78 7.22 -6.30
C VAL A 175 7.46 7.53 -4.86
N SER A 176 7.55 8.79 -4.49
CA SER A 176 7.16 9.26 -3.18
C SER A 176 5.72 9.78 -3.16
N ALA A 177 5.02 9.56 -2.06
CA ALA A 177 3.71 10.14 -1.77
C ALA A 177 3.72 10.82 -0.39
N THR A 178 3.00 11.92 -0.26
CA THR A 178 2.96 12.74 0.97
C THR A 178 1.51 12.96 1.40
N PRO A 179 1.20 12.93 2.71
CA PRO A 179 -0.15 13.23 3.18
C PRO A 179 -0.57 14.66 2.86
N GLU A 180 -1.78 14.85 2.32
CA GLU A 180 -2.41 16.18 2.17
C GLU A 180 -3.33 16.53 3.35
N SER A 181 -3.82 15.51 4.07
CA SER A 181 -4.72 15.69 5.20
C SER A 181 -4.39 14.70 6.32
N ALA A 182 -4.71 15.10 7.54
CA ALA A 182 -4.56 14.23 8.69
C ALA A 182 -5.58 13.08 8.63
N SER A 183 -5.11 11.87 8.84
CA SER A 183 -5.92 10.67 9.04
C SER A 183 -5.16 9.71 9.95
N SER A 184 -5.84 8.75 10.57
CA SER A 184 -5.18 7.70 11.35
C SER A 184 -4.13 6.92 10.55
N LEU A 185 -4.35 6.75 9.24
CA LEU A 185 -3.39 6.08 8.34
C LEU A 185 -2.15 6.92 8.01
N THR A 186 -2.19 8.23 8.22
CA THR A 186 -1.11 9.15 7.85
C THR A 186 -0.52 9.91 9.04
N THR A 187 -0.87 9.49 10.26
CA THR A 187 -0.30 10.08 11.49
C THR A 187 1.22 9.87 11.50
N ASP A 188 1.95 10.97 11.73
CA ASP A 188 3.43 11.02 11.80
C ASP A 188 4.15 10.55 10.53
N VAL A 189 3.44 10.42 9.41
CA VAL A 189 4.01 10.12 8.09
C VAL A 189 4.30 11.42 7.37
N GLU A 190 5.56 11.67 7.02
CA GLU A 190 5.95 12.78 6.15
C GLU A 190 5.98 12.34 4.68
N ARG A 191 6.48 11.13 4.41
CA ARG A 191 6.66 10.60 3.07
C ARG A 191 6.67 9.07 3.04
N VAL A 192 5.90 8.48 2.14
CA VAL A 192 5.96 7.04 1.80
C VAL A 192 6.69 6.87 0.48
N SER A 193 7.54 5.84 0.38
CA SER A 193 8.28 5.49 -0.84
C SER A 193 7.76 4.17 -1.42
N TYR A 194 7.59 4.12 -2.75
CA TYR A 194 7.12 2.96 -3.50
C TYR A 194 8.08 2.63 -4.65
N ASP A 195 8.53 1.38 -4.78
CA ASP A 195 9.30 0.93 -5.94
C ASP A 195 8.38 0.53 -7.09
N ARG A 196 8.38 1.32 -8.16
CA ARG A 196 7.54 1.12 -9.35
C ARG A 196 6.04 1.17 -9.08
N GLY A 197 5.63 1.95 -8.10
CA GLY A 197 4.26 2.05 -7.63
C GLY A 197 3.26 2.47 -8.71
N GLY A 198 2.01 2.12 -8.46
CA GLY A 198 0.85 2.51 -9.25
C GLY A 198 0.06 3.64 -8.62
N PHE A 199 -1.21 3.75 -9.01
CA PHE A 199 -2.14 4.71 -8.43
C PHE A 199 -3.55 4.14 -8.36
N VAL A 200 -4.34 4.71 -7.47
CA VAL A 200 -5.76 4.39 -7.30
C VAL A 200 -6.61 5.47 -7.97
N ILE A 201 -7.68 5.06 -8.62
CA ILE A 201 -8.70 5.93 -9.18
C ILE A 201 -9.94 5.81 -8.30
N VAL A 202 -10.42 6.95 -7.79
CA VAL A 202 -11.66 7.06 -7.02
C VAL A 202 -12.63 7.92 -7.82
N PRO A 203 -13.56 7.32 -8.58
CA PRO A 203 -14.50 8.08 -9.41
C PRO A 203 -15.49 8.94 -8.62
N ASN A 204 -15.78 8.54 -7.38
CA ASN A 204 -16.73 9.23 -6.51
C ASN A 204 -16.20 9.31 -5.07
N THR A 205 -15.74 10.47 -4.66
CA THR A 205 -15.19 10.74 -3.33
C THR A 205 -16.23 10.69 -2.19
N ASN A 206 -17.52 10.59 -2.49
CA ASN A 206 -18.53 10.29 -1.48
C ASN A 206 -18.61 8.79 -1.15
N VAL A 207 -17.99 7.92 -1.94
CA VAL A 207 -18.00 6.47 -1.75
C VAL A 207 -16.68 6.00 -1.13
N ALA A 208 -15.55 6.47 -1.67
CA ALA A 208 -14.23 6.15 -1.16
C ALA A 208 -13.38 7.42 -1.03
N THR A 209 -12.46 7.44 -0.09
CA THR A 209 -11.56 8.57 0.16
C THR A 209 -10.19 8.26 -0.41
N PRO A 210 -9.70 9.03 -1.40
CA PRO A 210 -8.33 8.93 -1.86
C PRO A 210 -7.39 9.53 -0.82
N LEU A 211 -6.24 8.87 -0.63
CA LEU A 211 -5.21 9.25 0.34
C LEU A 211 -3.83 9.22 -0.33
N LEU A 212 -2.84 9.83 0.31
CA LEU A 212 -1.44 9.80 -0.09
C LEU A 212 -1.23 10.10 -1.59
N PRO A 213 -1.43 11.35 -2.02
CA PRO A 213 -1.08 11.77 -3.38
C PRO A 213 0.42 11.65 -3.59
N ALA A 214 0.81 11.17 -4.76
CA ALA A 214 2.19 11.18 -5.20
C ALA A 214 2.69 12.65 -5.32
N VAL A 215 3.96 12.87 -4.99
CA VAL A 215 4.57 14.20 -4.99
C VAL A 215 4.47 14.88 -6.34
N GLU A 216 4.53 16.22 -6.34
CA GLU A 216 4.46 17.03 -7.56
C GLU A 216 5.51 16.59 -8.59
N GLY A 217 5.16 16.68 -9.87
CA GLY A 217 6.03 16.23 -10.96
C GLY A 217 5.92 14.74 -11.30
N THR A 218 5.22 13.95 -10.49
CA THR A 218 4.98 12.54 -10.78
C THR A 218 4.14 12.35 -12.04
N ARG A 219 4.52 11.37 -12.86
CA ARG A 219 3.96 11.07 -14.17
C ARG A 219 3.60 9.60 -14.31
N ALA A 220 2.60 9.33 -15.14
CA ALA A 220 2.28 7.99 -15.59
C ALA A 220 3.19 7.56 -16.75
N MET A 221 3.87 6.42 -16.62
CA MET A 221 4.98 6.01 -17.48
C MET A 221 4.60 5.83 -18.95
N LYS A 222 3.45 5.20 -19.25
CA LYS A 222 3.03 4.93 -20.64
C LYS A 222 2.52 6.18 -21.35
N THR A 223 1.92 7.11 -20.61
CA THR A 223 1.23 8.26 -21.17
C THR A 223 2.01 9.57 -21.03
N ASP A 224 3.06 9.58 -20.20
CA ASP A 224 3.85 10.75 -19.82
C ASP A 224 2.98 11.91 -19.28
N ARG A 225 1.83 11.60 -18.70
CA ARG A 225 0.91 12.59 -18.16
C ARG A 225 1.24 12.89 -16.71
N THR A 226 1.28 14.17 -16.40
CA THR A 226 1.25 14.67 -15.02
C THR A 226 -0.20 14.71 -14.51
N GLY A 227 -0.36 14.55 -13.22
CA GLY A 227 -1.67 14.63 -12.56
C GLY A 227 -1.53 14.41 -11.06
N THR A 228 -2.60 14.58 -10.32
CA THR A 228 -2.67 14.13 -8.93
C THR A 228 -2.97 12.63 -8.95
N TYR A 229 -1.98 11.84 -8.56
CA TYR A 229 -2.07 10.39 -8.48
C TYR A 229 -2.11 9.98 -7.00
N HIS A 230 -3.21 9.45 -6.54
CA HIS A 230 -3.29 8.91 -5.18
C HIS A 230 -2.80 7.46 -5.17
N THR A 231 -1.98 7.10 -4.20
CA THR A 231 -1.43 5.74 -4.08
C THR A 231 -2.27 4.85 -3.18
N VAL A 232 -3.13 5.45 -2.37
CA VAL A 232 -3.97 4.79 -1.38
C VAL A 232 -5.40 5.29 -1.49
N ALA A 233 -6.39 4.41 -1.26
CA ALA A 233 -7.78 4.80 -1.06
C ALA A 233 -8.46 3.90 -0.04
N ARG A 234 -9.44 4.45 0.70
CA ARG A 234 -10.19 3.76 1.76
C ARG A 234 -11.70 3.90 1.55
N ASN A 235 -12.42 2.81 1.80
CA ASN A 235 -13.88 2.81 1.97
C ASN A 235 -14.22 1.97 3.22
N GLY A 236 -14.54 2.63 4.35
CA GLY A 236 -14.84 1.96 5.60
C GLY A 236 -13.72 1.01 6.04
N ASN A 237 -14.04 -0.26 6.11
CA ASN A 237 -13.14 -1.34 6.51
C ASN A 237 -12.32 -1.93 5.36
N PHE A 238 -12.32 -1.29 4.19
CA PHE A 238 -11.56 -1.72 3.02
C PHE A 238 -10.53 -0.68 2.62
N LEU A 239 -9.26 -1.08 2.57
CA LEU A 239 -8.11 -0.28 2.20
C LEU A 239 -7.45 -0.84 0.95
N LEU A 240 -7.20 0.01 -0.05
CA LEU A 240 -6.49 -0.32 -1.27
C LEU A 240 -5.22 0.51 -1.35
N VAL A 241 -4.07 -0.16 -1.50
CA VAL A 241 -2.78 0.47 -1.80
C VAL A 241 -2.31 -0.02 -3.16
N ALA A 242 -1.93 0.89 -4.04
CA ALA A 242 -1.56 0.58 -5.44
C ALA A 242 -0.09 0.17 -5.60
N ASP A 243 0.49 -0.36 -4.55
CA ASP A 243 1.86 -0.90 -4.49
C ASP A 243 2.00 -1.79 -3.27
N ALA A 244 2.84 -2.81 -3.34
CA ALA A 244 3.11 -3.70 -2.22
C ALA A 244 4.53 -3.51 -1.64
N SER A 245 5.40 -2.78 -2.35
CA SER A 245 6.82 -2.70 -2.01
C SER A 245 7.07 -2.10 -0.63
N PHE A 246 6.30 -1.08 -0.23
CA PHE A 246 6.48 -0.39 1.04
C PHE A 246 6.40 -1.31 2.29
N MET A 247 5.81 -2.50 2.16
CA MET A 247 5.73 -3.50 3.23
C MET A 247 6.76 -4.62 3.10
N ARG A 248 7.52 -4.68 2.00
CA ARG A 248 8.53 -5.74 1.79
C ARG A 248 9.78 -5.49 2.63
N ASP A 249 10.44 -6.56 3.03
CA ASP A 249 11.63 -6.54 3.90
C ASP A 249 12.75 -5.61 3.41
N GLY A 250 12.87 -5.40 2.08
CA GLY A 250 13.90 -4.55 1.49
C GLY A 250 13.59 -3.06 1.53
N GLU A 251 12.30 -2.69 1.57
CA GLU A 251 11.81 -1.32 1.39
C GLU A 251 11.01 -0.79 2.59
N VAL A 252 10.73 -1.65 3.57
CA VAL A 252 9.89 -1.29 4.73
C VAL A 252 10.45 -0.18 5.62
N TYR A 253 11.75 0.10 5.49
CA TYR A 253 12.43 1.18 6.20
C TYR A 253 12.84 2.34 5.29
N ASP A 254 12.37 2.38 4.03
CA ASP A 254 12.60 3.50 3.13
C ASP A 254 11.67 4.66 3.47
N ALA A 255 12.20 5.86 3.61
CA ALA A 255 11.46 7.07 4.05
C ALA A 255 10.72 6.80 5.38
N ASP A 256 9.40 7.00 5.46
CA ASP A 256 8.57 6.71 6.63
C ASP A 256 7.67 5.48 6.37
N ASN A 257 8.15 4.50 5.58
CA ASN A 257 7.36 3.31 5.28
C ASN A 257 7.02 2.53 6.54
N GLU A 258 7.94 2.41 7.52
CA GLU A 258 7.67 1.72 8.79
C GLU A 258 6.59 2.43 9.63
N VAL A 259 6.53 3.77 9.58
CA VAL A 259 5.47 4.54 10.24
C VAL A 259 4.14 4.31 9.55
N PHE A 260 4.12 4.34 8.21
CA PHE A 260 2.91 4.06 7.44
C PHE A 260 2.46 2.60 7.64
N VAL A 261 3.38 1.63 7.66
CA VAL A 261 3.07 0.22 7.98
C VAL A 261 2.48 0.11 9.39
N SER A 262 3.06 0.79 10.38
CA SER A 262 2.52 0.82 11.75
C SER A 262 1.06 1.30 11.78
N ASN A 263 0.75 2.38 11.06
CA ASN A 263 -0.61 2.90 10.95
C ASN A 263 -1.55 1.91 10.21
N VAL A 264 -1.07 1.26 9.15
CA VAL A 264 -1.83 0.23 8.41
C VAL A 264 -2.12 -0.98 9.30
N LEU A 265 -1.15 -1.42 10.11
CA LEU A 265 -1.36 -2.51 11.07
C LEU A 265 -2.31 -2.10 12.20
N GLY A 266 -2.23 -0.86 12.67
CA GLY A 266 -3.22 -0.27 13.59
C GLY A 266 -4.62 -0.29 13.00
N TYR A 267 -4.77 0.09 11.73
CA TYR A 267 -6.03 -0.02 11.00
C TYR A 267 -6.51 -1.47 10.94
N LEU A 268 -5.69 -2.41 10.51
CA LEU A 268 -6.07 -3.83 10.36
C LEU A 268 -6.52 -4.46 11.69
N LEU A 269 -5.91 -4.05 12.80
CA LEU A 269 -6.26 -4.52 14.14
C LEU A 269 -7.43 -3.76 14.78
N GLY A 270 -7.98 -2.74 14.08
CA GLY A 270 -9.08 -1.93 14.60
C GLY A 270 -8.69 -1.06 15.80
N ALA A 271 -7.42 -0.77 15.95
CA ALA A 271 -6.89 0.07 17.03
C ALA A 271 -6.89 1.58 16.68
N GLU A 272 -7.43 1.95 15.53
CA GLU A 272 -7.62 3.34 15.16
C GLU A 272 -8.55 4.01 16.20
N SER A 273 -8.13 5.16 16.73
CA SER A 273 -9.07 6.05 17.37
C SER A 273 -10.03 6.58 16.29
N ASP A 274 -11.32 6.27 16.41
CA ASP A 274 -12.38 6.99 15.70
C ASP A 274 -12.43 8.42 16.23
N GLU A 275 -11.40 9.22 15.94
CA GLU A 275 -11.51 10.65 16.08
C GLU A 275 -12.25 11.15 14.84
N PRO A 276 -13.50 11.63 14.96
CA PRO A 276 -14.19 12.24 13.84
C PRO A 276 -13.30 13.39 13.36
N ALA A 277 -13.09 13.47 12.04
CA ALA A 277 -12.40 14.59 11.42
C ALA A 277 -12.87 15.89 12.08
N GLY A 278 -11.96 16.60 12.76
CA GLY A 278 -12.30 17.73 13.60
C GLY A 278 -13.22 18.69 12.87
N GLU A 279 -14.32 19.05 13.51
CA GLU A 279 -15.19 20.13 13.04
C GLU A 279 -14.31 21.38 12.79
N PRO A 280 -14.48 22.06 11.63
CA PRO A 280 -13.75 23.28 11.37
C PRO A 280 -14.04 24.27 12.51
N ALA A 281 -12.98 24.82 13.10
CA ALA A 281 -13.05 25.79 14.19
C ALA A 281 -14.04 26.88 13.79
N THR A 282 -15.20 26.93 14.47
CA THR A 282 -16.13 28.03 14.37
C THR A 282 -15.42 29.28 14.90
N GLU A 283 -15.10 30.20 14.00
CA GLU A 283 -14.63 31.54 14.37
C GLU A 283 -15.62 32.14 15.38
N SER A 284 -15.16 32.26 16.60
CA SER A 284 -15.83 33.03 17.63
C SER A 284 -15.93 34.48 17.17
N GLN A 285 -17.09 34.88 16.66
CA GLN A 285 -17.40 36.29 16.44
C GLN A 285 -17.41 36.98 17.80
N GLY A 286 -16.29 37.66 18.07
CA GLY A 286 -16.21 38.58 19.22
C GLY A 286 -17.28 39.67 19.10
N SER A 287 -18.27 39.56 19.98
CA SER A 287 -19.22 40.65 20.23
C SER A 287 -18.46 41.88 20.72
N MET A 288 -18.35 42.88 19.87
CA MET A 288 -17.93 44.22 20.24
C MET A 288 -19.17 44.93 20.83
N ALA A 289 -19.26 44.96 22.13
CA ALA A 289 -20.16 45.86 22.83
C ALA A 289 -19.60 47.29 22.74
N LEU A 290 -20.40 48.17 22.14
CA LEU A 290 -20.21 49.64 22.21
C LEU A 290 -20.91 50.15 23.48
N ASP A 291 -20.13 50.80 24.31
CA ASP A 291 -20.59 51.89 25.20
C ASP A 291 -19.95 53.21 24.79
#